data_0dba2e7c5818c7dc3f48defe5122d245
#
_entry.id   0dba2e7c5818c7dc3f48defe5122d245
#
_cell.length_a   1.000
_cell.length_b   1.000
_cell.length_c   1.000
_cell.angle_alpha   90.00
_cell.angle_beta   90.00
_cell.angle_gamma   90.00
#
_symmetry.space_group_name_H-M   'P 1'
#
loop_
_entity.id
_entity.type
_entity.pdbx_description
1 polymer ?
#
loop_
_entity_poly.entity_id
_entity_poly.type
_entity_poly.pdbx_seq_one_letter_code
_entity_poly.pdbx_strand_id
1 'polypeptide(L)'
;MQSKIIITSFSILLILLSGCSEDFLDRQPLDQIVSTNFYQSEEDAMKALIAVYDALQYQSSPGISWAPFLTMSDILSDHAYAGGGDANDGLDENELNTFNIATTNVIVHSLWAKNYTGIYRANLLLEKIAGIDANEDFKNQVIAECQFLRAYFYFELVKMFENIPLLTETIKAPSQYSQTQNTVDEVYNQISLDLVEAIDALPELTMGNNNGRITKWSASALLARVYLFYKGVYGADLKAADVIVDEIKALAYVEELIANSGHSLIAEYDSLFKLKNEMSSESVFEIAHGDSPAWWDWGYLRGSEGNLAAQMQGPRVTSSDKWNRGWSFATVTQKLVDLMQNDPRFKATILAQNDIDGNLIKGYQHTGYFSNKYSSDAEHWGGDGQFEHNRTCNYRVIRYADVLLMAAELGSPNAQQYLDDVRIRVGLESITATKENILKERELELALEGIRYFDLLRQGMAVATTELNAQSKIGANYVGDDQIFQVNFNPSTKGFLPIPQTEIDLSNGVFKQNTGY
;
A
#
# COMPACT_ATOMS: atom_id res chain seq x y z
N MET A 1 57.83 -27.97 -54.75
CA MET A 1 56.37 -27.64 -54.77
C MET A 1 55.70 -27.88 -53.41
N GLN A 2 56.04 -28.92 -52.68
CA GLN A 2 55.42 -29.26 -51.39
C GLN A 2 55.65 -28.22 -50.25
N SER A 3 56.86 -27.61 -50.18
CA SER A 3 57.14 -26.60 -49.13
C SER A 3 56.35 -25.27 -49.29
N LYS A 4 56.03 -24.86 -50.53
CA LYS A 4 55.23 -23.65 -50.77
C LYS A 4 53.76 -23.86 -50.43
N ILE A 5 53.21 -25.06 -50.61
CA ILE A 5 51.84 -25.41 -50.24
C ILE A 5 51.65 -25.42 -48.71
N ILE A 6 52.63 -25.92 -47.96
CA ILE A 6 52.57 -25.95 -46.48
C ILE A 6 52.64 -24.53 -45.91
N ILE A 7 53.46 -23.64 -46.46
CA ILE A 7 53.55 -22.24 -45.99
C ILE A 7 52.27 -21.49 -46.31
N THR A 8 51.68 -21.69 -47.49
CA THR A 8 50.39 -21.04 -47.86
C THR A 8 49.23 -21.56 -47.00
N SER A 9 49.17 -22.86 -46.69
CA SER A 9 48.14 -23.44 -45.83
C SER A 9 48.29 -22.96 -44.37
N PHE A 10 49.52 -22.77 -43.86
CA PHE A 10 49.77 -22.26 -42.51
C PHE A 10 49.41 -20.76 -42.41
N SER A 11 49.68 -19.96 -43.43
CA SER A 11 49.29 -18.55 -43.49
C SER A 11 47.79 -18.35 -43.58
N ILE A 12 47.05 -19.20 -44.27
CA ILE A 12 45.58 -19.17 -44.32
C ILE A 12 44.97 -19.58 -42.96
N LEU A 13 45.59 -20.55 -42.27
CA LEU A 13 45.14 -20.96 -40.93
C LEU A 13 45.38 -19.88 -39.86
N LEU A 14 46.43 -19.08 -39.96
CA LEU A 14 46.70 -17.94 -39.04
C LEU A 14 45.70 -16.77 -39.28
N ILE A 15 45.25 -16.56 -40.49
CA ILE A 15 44.25 -15.51 -40.81
C ILE A 15 42.84 -15.91 -40.30
N LEU A 16 42.55 -17.19 -40.17
CA LEU A 16 41.27 -17.68 -39.62
C LEU A 16 41.21 -17.62 -38.09
N LEU A 17 42.34 -17.44 -37.40
CA LEU A 17 42.41 -17.32 -35.96
C LEU A 17 42.41 -15.87 -35.46
N SER A 18 42.44 -14.87 -36.34
CA SER A 18 42.40 -13.44 -35.96
C SER A 18 41.04 -12.79 -36.06
N GLY A 19 39.99 -13.57 -36.21
CA GLY A 19 38.65 -13.04 -36.42
C GLY A 19 37.69 -13.44 -35.32
N CYS A 20 37.70 -12.76 -34.21
CA CYS A 20 36.57 -12.40 -33.37
C CYS A 20 37.14 -11.74 -32.12
N SER A 21 37.22 -10.43 -32.08
CA SER A 21 37.25 -9.74 -30.80
C SER A 21 35.88 -9.95 -30.15
N GLU A 22 35.85 -10.22 -28.84
CA GLU A 22 34.58 -10.34 -28.06
C GLU A 22 33.69 -9.14 -28.31
N ASP A 23 34.25 -7.94 -28.55
CA ASP A 23 33.55 -6.71 -28.90
C ASP A 23 32.70 -6.77 -30.20
N PHE A 24 32.98 -7.72 -31.13
CA PHE A 24 32.17 -7.87 -32.35
C PHE A 24 30.88 -8.66 -32.11
N LEU A 25 30.87 -9.53 -31.09
CA LEU A 25 29.70 -10.34 -30.72
C LEU A 25 28.86 -9.65 -29.66
N ASP A 26 29.41 -8.66 -28.97
CA ASP A 26 28.75 -7.90 -27.91
C ASP A 26 28.18 -6.56 -28.41
N ARG A 27 27.64 -6.54 -29.64
CA ARG A 27 26.92 -5.39 -30.14
C ARG A 27 25.56 -5.31 -29.48
N GLN A 28 25.46 -4.32 -28.62
CA GLN A 28 24.16 -3.96 -28.02
C GLN A 28 23.20 -3.50 -29.13
N PRO A 29 21.92 -3.96 -29.11
CA PRO A 29 20.91 -3.47 -30.02
C PRO A 29 20.78 -1.95 -29.85
N LEU A 30 20.94 -1.19 -30.93
CA LEU A 30 20.79 0.27 -30.91
C LEU A 30 19.32 0.70 -30.85
N ASP A 31 18.41 -0.23 -31.14
CA ASP A 31 16.96 -0.06 -31.23
C ASP A 31 16.19 -0.69 -30.04
N GLN A 32 16.89 -1.28 -29.07
CA GLN A 32 16.30 -1.82 -27.84
C GLN A 32 16.88 -1.13 -26.62
N ILE A 33 16.00 -0.83 -25.66
CA ILE A 33 16.39 -0.31 -24.35
C ILE A 33 17.01 -1.47 -23.56
N VAL A 34 18.32 -1.39 -23.34
CA VAL A 34 19.07 -2.31 -22.48
C VAL A 34 19.69 -1.54 -21.33
N SER A 35 19.99 -2.22 -20.22
CA SER A 35 20.49 -1.56 -18.99
C SER A 35 21.74 -0.69 -19.17
N THR A 36 22.50 -0.89 -20.24
CA THR A 36 23.71 -0.14 -20.54
C THR A 36 23.47 1.15 -21.34
N ASN A 37 22.32 1.28 -22.05
CA ASN A 37 21.96 2.49 -22.78
C ASN A 37 20.76 3.23 -22.16
N PHE A 38 20.24 2.74 -21.07
CA PHE A 38 19.24 3.39 -20.20
C PHE A 38 19.97 4.12 -19.05
N TYR A 39 19.34 5.01 -18.35
CA TYR A 39 19.92 5.86 -17.29
C TYR A 39 20.96 6.87 -17.81
N GLN A 40 20.74 7.49 -18.97
CA GLN A 40 21.62 8.49 -19.55
C GLN A 40 21.11 9.93 -19.41
N SER A 41 19.80 10.13 -19.37
CA SER A 41 19.14 11.44 -19.43
C SER A 41 18.08 11.64 -18.33
N GLU A 42 17.63 12.88 -18.15
CA GLU A 42 16.48 13.22 -17.28
C GLU A 42 15.22 12.42 -17.68
N GLU A 43 14.99 12.20 -18.98
CA GLU A 43 13.86 11.42 -19.49
C GLU A 43 13.95 9.97 -19.02
N ASP A 44 15.14 9.35 -19.05
CA ASP A 44 15.35 7.99 -18.56
C ASP A 44 15.15 7.91 -17.05
N ALA A 45 15.68 8.90 -16.30
CA ALA A 45 15.47 8.97 -14.86
C ALA A 45 13.97 9.10 -14.51
N MET A 46 13.22 9.90 -15.27
CA MET A 46 11.78 10.05 -15.07
C MET A 46 11.02 8.75 -15.36
N LYS A 47 11.37 8.04 -16.45
CA LYS A 47 10.78 6.72 -16.75
C LYS A 47 11.08 5.71 -15.64
N ALA A 48 12.31 5.72 -15.11
CA ALA A 48 12.69 4.85 -14.01
C ALA A 48 11.93 5.22 -12.71
N LEU A 49 11.76 6.51 -12.41
CA LEU A 49 10.98 6.97 -11.27
C LEU A 49 9.51 6.58 -11.40
N ILE A 50 8.90 6.75 -12.59
CA ILE A 50 7.54 6.28 -12.86
C ILE A 50 7.43 4.77 -12.59
N ALA A 51 8.43 3.98 -12.96
CA ALA A 51 8.44 2.55 -12.66
C ALA A 51 8.53 2.24 -11.14
N VAL A 52 9.07 3.14 -10.31
CA VAL A 52 8.99 3.01 -8.84
C VAL A 52 7.59 3.32 -8.35
N TYR A 53 6.96 4.39 -8.84
CA TYR A 53 5.56 4.74 -8.53
C TYR A 53 4.58 3.65 -8.95
N ASP A 54 4.78 3.04 -10.12
CA ASP A 54 3.96 1.95 -10.65
C ASP A 54 3.83 0.79 -9.65
N ALA A 55 4.87 0.50 -8.88
CA ALA A 55 4.80 -0.53 -7.82
C ALA A 55 3.77 -0.21 -6.71
N LEU A 56 3.37 1.04 -6.51
CA LEU A 56 2.30 1.41 -5.57
C LEU A 56 0.94 0.82 -6.00
N GLN A 57 0.69 0.78 -7.31
CA GLN A 57 -0.57 0.33 -7.90
C GLN A 57 -0.69 -1.20 -7.96
N TYR A 58 0.40 -1.94 -7.78
CA TYR A 58 0.36 -3.40 -7.85
C TYR A 58 -0.60 -4.01 -6.85
N GLN A 59 -1.58 -4.71 -7.35
CA GLN A 59 -2.66 -5.34 -6.59
C GLN A 59 -2.70 -6.86 -6.80
N SER A 60 -1.66 -7.41 -7.41
CA SER A 60 -1.47 -8.84 -7.62
C SER A 60 0.01 -9.15 -7.71
N SER A 61 0.38 -10.43 -7.67
CA SER A 61 1.74 -10.89 -7.96
C SER A 61 1.77 -11.77 -9.22
N PRO A 62 2.95 -12.06 -9.79
CA PRO A 62 3.07 -12.85 -11.00
C PRO A 62 2.32 -14.18 -10.90
N GLY A 63 1.20 -14.26 -11.63
CA GLY A 63 0.52 -15.50 -11.94
C GLY A 63 -0.37 -16.08 -10.84
N ILE A 64 -0.69 -15.35 -9.74
CA ILE A 64 -1.27 -16.05 -8.61
C ILE A 64 -2.49 -15.40 -7.95
N SER A 65 -2.47 -14.11 -7.56
CA SER A 65 -3.58 -13.59 -6.78
C SER A 65 -3.68 -12.07 -6.81
N TRP A 66 -4.90 -11.60 -6.75
CA TRP A 66 -5.24 -10.22 -6.47
C TRP A 66 -5.20 -9.99 -4.95
N ALA A 67 -4.37 -9.06 -4.55
CA ALA A 67 -4.18 -8.72 -3.14
C ALA A 67 -4.07 -7.20 -2.96
N PRO A 68 -5.14 -6.43 -3.25
CA PRO A 68 -5.11 -5.01 -2.95
C PRO A 68 -4.99 -4.81 -1.44
N PHE A 69 -3.98 -4.06 -1.02
CA PHE A 69 -3.65 -3.82 0.38
C PHE A 69 -4.88 -3.33 1.18
N LEU A 70 -5.65 -2.41 0.61
CA LEU A 70 -6.85 -1.86 1.23
C LEU A 70 -7.83 -2.95 1.64
N THR A 71 -8.24 -3.81 0.69
CA THR A 71 -9.20 -4.89 0.96
C THR A 71 -8.66 -5.88 1.98
N MET A 72 -7.38 -6.26 1.87
CA MET A 72 -6.75 -7.22 2.79
C MET A 72 -6.65 -6.67 4.21
N SER A 73 -6.31 -5.38 4.35
CA SER A 73 -6.23 -4.73 5.65
C SER A 73 -7.59 -4.59 6.33
N ASP A 74 -8.65 -4.29 5.55
CA ASP A 74 -10.01 -4.25 6.09
C ASP A 74 -10.50 -5.63 6.53
N ILE A 75 -10.19 -6.71 5.77
CA ILE A 75 -10.51 -8.10 6.13
C ILE A 75 -9.79 -8.55 7.42
N LEU A 76 -8.55 -8.12 7.65
CA LEU A 76 -7.82 -8.38 8.89
C LEU A 76 -8.40 -7.62 10.09
N SER A 77 -9.25 -6.61 9.88
CA SER A 77 -9.83 -5.80 10.94
C SER A 77 -11.17 -6.37 11.45
N ASP A 78 -11.70 -5.73 12.48
CA ASP A 78 -13.03 -5.99 13.02
C ASP A 78 -14.16 -5.29 12.22
N HIS A 79 -13.83 -4.63 11.10
CA HIS A 79 -14.77 -3.87 10.29
C HIS A 79 -15.31 -4.63 9.06
N ALA A 80 -14.60 -5.65 8.57
CA ALA A 80 -15.04 -6.41 7.40
C ALA A 80 -14.82 -7.92 7.56
N TYR A 81 -15.66 -8.71 6.88
CA TYR A 81 -15.47 -10.15 6.66
C TYR A 81 -14.78 -10.40 5.32
N ALA A 82 -14.32 -11.64 5.08
CA ALA A 82 -13.75 -12.01 3.78
C ALA A 82 -14.73 -11.76 2.62
N GLY A 83 -15.95 -12.25 2.72
CA GLY A 83 -16.94 -12.11 1.65
C GLY A 83 -16.67 -13.04 0.46
N GLY A 84 -16.99 -12.58 -0.74
CA GLY A 84 -16.84 -13.32 -1.99
C GLY A 84 -18.14 -13.92 -2.53
N GLY A 85 -18.06 -14.74 -3.60
CA GLY A 85 -19.22 -15.34 -4.26
C GLY A 85 -19.81 -16.51 -3.50
N ASP A 86 -18.95 -17.41 -3.02
CA ASP A 86 -19.30 -18.57 -2.20
C ASP A 86 -18.13 -18.93 -1.27
N ALA A 87 -18.27 -19.98 -0.47
CA ALA A 87 -17.26 -20.36 0.52
C ALA A 87 -15.90 -20.81 -0.07
N ASN A 88 -15.82 -21.08 -1.38
CA ASN A 88 -14.59 -21.47 -2.06
C ASN A 88 -14.01 -20.32 -2.90
N ASP A 89 -14.73 -19.22 -3.02
CA ASP A 89 -14.32 -18.01 -3.72
C ASP A 89 -13.57 -17.10 -2.73
N GLY A 90 -12.29 -17.27 -2.54
CA GLY A 90 -11.52 -16.49 -1.58
C GLY A 90 -11.11 -17.29 -0.34
N LEU A 91 -10.53 -18.46 -0.54
CA LEU A 91 -9.99 -19.26 0.57
C LEU A 91 -8.88 -18.53 1.31
N ASP A 92 -8.03 -17.82 0.59
CA ASP A 92 -6.92 -17.05 1.15
C ASP A 92 -7.41 -15.85 1.97
N GLU A 93 -8.44 -15.16 1.51
CA GLU A 93 -9.13 -14.08 2.24
C GLU A 93 -9.79 -14.61 3.52
N ASN A 94 -10.37 -15.80 3.48
CA ASN A 94 -10.92 -16.46 4.67
C ASN A 94 -9.85 -16.80 5.70
N GLU A 95 -8.67 -17.24 5.27
CA GLU A 95 -7.55 -17.48 6.19
C GLU A 95 -7.14 -16.18 6.90
N LEU A 96 -7.08 -15.05 6.18
CA LEU A 96 -6.82 -13.73 6.78
C LEU A 96 -7.91 -13.38 7.78
N ASN A 97 -9.18 -13.49 7.39
CA ASN A 97 -10.32 -13.11 8.22
C ASN A 97 -10.43 -13.96 9.51
N THR A 98 -10.06 -15.23 9.46
CA THR A 98 -10.11 -16.14 10.61
C THR A 98 -8.81 -16.19 11.42
N PHE A 99 -7.75 -15.54 10.96
CA PHE A 99 -6.37 -15.63 11.49
C PHE A 99 -5.82 -17.06 11.50
N ASN A 100 -6.32 -17.94 10.64
CA ASN A 100 -5.77 -19.27 10.41
C ASN A 100 -4.93 -19.26 9.12
N ILE A 101 -3.93 -18.40 9.09
CA ILE A 101 -3.17 -18.05 7.90
C ILE A 101 -2.08 -19.08 7.65
N ALA A 102 -2.16 -19.78 6.52
CA ALA A 102 -1.13 -20.72 6.09
C ALA A 102 0.14 -19.95 5.61
N THR A 103 1.31 -20.52 5.84
CA THR A 103 2.58 -19.96 5.35
C THR A 103 2.67 -19.95 3.81
N THR A 104 1.76 -20.69 3.16
CA THR A 104 1.61 -20.78 1.70
C THR A 104 0.50 -19.89 1.15
N ASN A 105 -0.12 -19.05 1.98
CA ASN A 105 -1.17 -18.11 1.56
C ASN A 105 -0.64 -17.19 0.46
N VAL A 106 -1.32 -17.19 -0.70
CA VAL A 106 -0.82 -16.48 -1.89
C VAL A 106 -0.97 -14.96 -1.77
N ILE A 107 -1.94 -14.48 -0.99
CA ILE A 107 -2.11 -13.04 -0.72
C ILE A 107 -0.92 -12.52 0.08
N VAL A 108 -0.53 -13.25 1.12
CA VAL A 108 0.62 -12.92 1.97
C VAL A 108 1.90 -12.84 1.14
N HIS A 109 2.11 -13.81 0.23
CA HIS A 109 3.24 -13.78 -0.70
C HIS A 109 3.16 -12.60 -1.68
N SER A 110 1.96 -12.27 -2.19
CA SER A 110 1.77 -11.16 -3.12
C SER A 110 2.11 -9.80 -2.47
N LEU A 111 1.70 -9.59 -1.22
CA LEU A 111 2.03 -8.38 -0.45
C LEU A 111 3.54 -8.26 -0.21
N TRP A 112 4.23 -9.36 0.06
CA TRP A 112 5.69 -9.40 0.18
C TRP A 112 6.37 -9.03 -1.14
N ALA A 113 6.05 -9.74 -2.21
CA ALA A 113 6.68 -9.56 -3.52
C ALA A 113 6.48 -8.17 -4.13
N LYS A 114 5.27 -7.61 -3.98
CA LYS A 114 4.95 -6.25 -4.43
C LYS A 114 5.90 -5.22 -3.81
N ASN A 115 6.01 -5.23 -2.49
CA ASN A 115 6.80 -4.21 -1.79
C ASN A 115 8.31 -4.35 -2.08
N TYR A 116 8.84 -5.58 -2.14
CA TYR A 116 10.24 -5.78 -2.55
C TYR A 116 10.51 -5.40 -4.01
N THR A 117 9.52 -5.51 -4.89
CA THR A 117 9.65 -4.98 -6.27
C THR A 117 9.82 -3.46 -6.26
N GLY A 118 9.01 -2.75 -5.46
CA GLY A 118 9.15 -1.30 -5.30
C GLY A 118 10.51 -0.90 -4.71
N ILE A 119 10.97 -1.60 -3.67
CA ILE A 119 12.28 -1.40 -3.04
C ILE A 119 13.41 -1.62 -4.05
N TYR A 120 13.37 -2.72 -4.82
CA TYR A 120 14.37 -2.99 -5.84
C TYR A 120 14.47 -1.88 -6.88
N ARG A 121 13.33 -1.40 -7.40
CA ARG A 121 13.28 -0.31 -8.39
C ARG A 121 13.81 1.00 -7.81
N ALA A 122 13.44 1.32 -6.57
CA ALA A 122 13.96 2.51 -5.87
C ALA A 122 15.48 2.43 -5.67
N ASN A 123 16.00 1.31 -5.16
CA ASN A 123 17.43 1.09 -4.99
C ASN A 123 18.20 1.21 -6.32
N LEU A 124 17.66 0.62 -7.40
CA LEU A 124 18.29 0.67 -8.71
C LEU A 124 18.41 2.11 -9.23
N LEU A 125 17.35 2.92 -9.09
CA LEU A 125 17.39 4.32 -9.50
C LEU A 125 18.33 5.14 -8.62
N LEU A 126 18.32 4.94 -7.30
CA LEU A 126 19.26 5.58 -6.37
C LEU A 126 20.72 5.28 -6.70
N GLU A 127 21.04 4.06 -7.13
CA GLU A 127 22.40 3.70 -7.56
C GLU A 127 22.80 4.36 -8.89
N LYS A 128 21.85 4.64 -9.78
CA LYS A 128 22.12 5.14 -11.13
C LYS A 128 22.05 6.66 -11.25
N ILE A 129 21.29 7.34 -10.41
CA ILE A 129 20.93 8.76 -10.57
C ILE A 129 22.16 9.68 -10.63
N ALA A 130 23.22 9.39 -9.87
CA ALA A 130 24.43 10.20 -9.86
C ALA A 130 25.13 10.26 -11.22
N GLY A 131 25.04 9.20 -12.03
CA GLY A 131 25.64 9.11 -13.36
C GLY A 131 24.80 9.67 -14.50
N ILE A 132 23.56 10.07 -14.23
CA ILE A 132 22.63 10.59 -15.25
C ILE A 132 23.00 12.04 -15.59
N ASP A 133 22.94 12.40 -16.87
CA ASP A 133 23.09 13.80 -17.32
C ASP A 133 21.81 14.59 -17.03
N ALA A 134 21.80 15.26 -15.87
CA ALA A 134 20.69 16.05 -15.36
C ALA A 134 21.19 17.13 -14.40
N ASN A 135 20.39 18.17 -14.19
CA ASN A 135 20.72 19.17 -13.16
C ASN A 135 20.56 18.59 -11.73
N GLU A 136 21.29 19.19 -10.78
CA GLU A 136 21.36 18.67 -9.41
C GLU A 136 20.01 18.81 -8.67
N ASP A 137 19.22 19.86 -8.92
CA ASP A 137 17.90 20.03 -8.29
C ASP A 137 16.94 18.90 -8.71
N PHE A 138 16.95 18.54 -10.00
CA PHE A 138 16.19 17.40 -10.50
C PHE A 138 16.65 16.08 -9.85
N LYS A 139 17.97 15.84 -9.77
CA LYS A 139 18.53 14.63 -9.14
C LYS A 139 18.13 14.54 -7.66
N ASN A 140 18.25 15.64 -6.93
CA ASN A 140 17.91 15.71 -5.51
C ASN A 140 16.42 15.40 -5.29
N GLN A 141 15.53 15.94 -6.14
CA GLN A 141 14.11 15.62 -6.06
C GLN A 141 13.84 14.15 -6.36
N VAL A 142 14.45 13.57 -7.40
CA VAL A 142 14.31 12.13 -7.73
C VAL A 142 14.82 11.23 -6.60
N ILE A 143 15.95 11.58 -5.98
CA ILE A 143 16.49 10.87 -4.82
C ILE A 143 15.48 10.89 -3.67
N ALA A 144 14.96 12.06 -3.33
CA ALA A 144 14.02 12.22 -2.24
C ALA A 144 12.70 11.46 -2.46
N GLU A 145 12.19 11.44 -3.70
CA GLU A 145 11.00 10.64 -4.05
C GLU A 145 11.29 9.13 -3.95
N CYS A 146 12.46 8.67 -4.40
CA CYS A 146 12.87 7.27 -4.25
C CYS A 146 13.03 6.87 -2.77
N GLN A 147 13.58 7.75 -1.93
CA GLN A 147 13.72 7.53 -0.50
C GLN A 147 12.33 7.42 0.16
N PHE A 148 11.43 8.35 -0.12
CA PHE A 148 10.05 8.26 0.36
C PHE A 148 9.37 6.94 -0.04
N LEU A 149 9.45 6.57 -1.33
CA LEU A 149 8.80 5.35 -1.85
C LEU A 149 9.43 4.09 -1.22
N ARG A 150 10.75 4.05 -1.06
CA ARG A 150 11.43 2.95 -0.38
C ARG A 150 11.02 2.84 1.08
N ALA A 151 10.94 3.95 1.79
CA ALA A 151 10.46 4.01 3.17
C ALA A 151 9.02 3.52 3.29
N TYR A 152 8.14 3.92 2.37
CA TYR A 152 6.76 3.46 2.33
C TYR A 152 6.67 1.95 2.12
N PHE A 153 7.38 1.39 1.12
CA PHE A 153 7.38 -0.05 0.88
C PHE A 153 7.95 -0.84 2.07
N TYR A 154 9.01 -0.34 2.71
CA TYR A 154 9.53 -0.96 3.93
C TYR A 154 8.56 -0.87 5.10
N PHE A 155 7.86 0.24 5.26
CA PHE A 155 6.85 0.38 6.29
C PHE A 155 5.69 -0.59 6.08
N GLU A 156 5.22 -0.74 4.82
CA GLU A 156 4.21 -1.75 4.48
C GLU A 156 4.69 -3.17 4.82
N LEU A 157 5.94 -3.52 4.55
CA LEU A 157 6.51 -4.82 4.89
C LEU A 157 6.65 -5.01 6.40
N VAL A 158 7.33 -4.10 7.10
CA VAL A 158 7.69 -4.32 8.52
C VAL A 158 6.47 -4.32 9.43
N LYS A 159 5.43 -3.53 9.13
CA LYS A 159 4.17 -3.54 9.90
C LYS A 159 3.34 -4.81 9.67
N MET A 160 3.54 -5.52 8.55
CA MET A 160 2.87 -6.79 8.26
C MET A 160 3.69 -8.00 8.70
N PHE A 161 5.02 -7.98 8.53
CA PHE A 161 5.86 -9.17 8.66
C PHE A 161 6.88 -9.11 9.81
N GLU A 162 7.05 -8.00 10.48
CA GLU A 162 8.04 -7.75 11.54
C GLU A 162 9.49 -8.02 11.09
N ASN A 163 9.84 -9.30 10.88
CA ASN A 163 11.20 -9.76 10.62
C ASN A 163 11.46 -9.88 9.11
N ILE A 164 12.09 -8.88 8.52
CA ILE A 164 12.32 -8.78 7.08
C ILE A 164 13.80 -8.47 6.76
N PRO A 165 14.32 -8.88 5.61
CA PRO A 165 15.63 -8.43 5.14
C PRO A 165 15.61 -6.96 4.73
N LEU A 166 16.63 -6.21 5.13
CA LEU A 166 16.84 -4.82 4.74
C LEU A 166 17.84 -4.74 3.59
N LEU A 167 17.35 -4.37 2.41
CA LEU A 167 18.14 -4.23 1.18
C LEU A 167 18.16 -2.74 0.79
N THR A 168 19.31 -2.09 0.96
CA THR A 168 19.48 -0.67 0.58
C THR A 168 20.22 -0.50 -0.76
N GLU A 169 20.62 -1.63 -1.35
CA GLU A 169 21.27 -1.72 -2.67
C GLU A 169 20.65 -2.87 -3.47
N THR A 170 20.90 -2.87 -4.79
CA THR A 170 20.51 -4.01 -5.64
C THR A 170 21.41 -5.22 -5.42
N ILE A 171 20.85 -6.42 -5.53
CA ILE A 171 21.64 -7.66 -5.46
C ILE A 171 22.45 -7.81 -6.75
N LYS A 172 23.79 -7.90 -6.62
CA LYS A 172 24.75 -7.93 -7.73
C LYS A 172 25.39 -9.30 -7.96
N ALA A 173 25.29 -10.19 -6.99
CA ALA A 173 25.91 -11.51 -7.05
C ALA A 173 25.06 -12.58 -6.38
N PRO A 174 25.11 -13.85 -6.84
CA PRO A 174 24.36 -14.95 -6.23
C PRO A 174 24.61 -15.15 -4.72
N SER A 175 25.80 -14.81 -4.24
CA SER A 175 26.14 -14.87 -2.81
C SER A 175 25.33 -13.89 -1.95
N GLN A 176 24.70 -12.89 -2.55
CA GLN A 176 23.87 -11.90 -1.87
C GLN A 176 22.38 -12.31 -1.81
N TYR A 177 21.98 -13.43 -2.44
CA TYR A 177 20.60 -13.93 -2.36
C TYR A 177 20.24 -14.51 -0.98
N SER A 178 21.24 -14.96 -0.22
CA SER A 178 21.04 -15.51 1.14
C SER A 178 21.23 -14.42 2.19
N GLN A 179 20.39 -13.38 2.14
CA GLN A 179 20.37 -12.34 3.18
C GLN A 179 19.74 -12.87 4.47
N THR A 180 20.15 -12.32 5.61
CA THR A 180 19.47 -12.55 6.88
C THR A 180 18.34 -11.54 7.08
N GLN A 181 17.34 -11.89 7.87
CA GLN A 181 16.36 -10.92 8.37
C GLN A 181 17.07 -9.96 9.33
N ASN A 182 16.77 -8.68 9.19
CA ASN A 182 17.29 -7.64 10.05
C ASN A 182 16.44 -7.47 11.32
N THR A 183 16.99 -6.82 12.31
CA THR A 183 16.22 -6.42 13.47
C THR A 183 15.18 -5.37 13.07
N VAL A 184 14.06 -5.36 13.79
CA VAL A 184 13.00 -4.36 13.58
C VAL A 184 13.55 -2.93 13.67
N ASP A 185 14.42 -2.66 14.64
CA ASP A 185 15.04 -1.35 14.83
C ASP A 185 15.88 -0.92 13.61
N GLU A 186 16.63 -1.84 12.99
CA GLU A 186 17.42 -1.53 11.79
C GLU A 186 16.51 -1.11 10.63
N VAL A 187 15.39 -1.82 10.44
CA VAL A 187 14.43 -1.51 9.37
C VAL A 187 13.75 -0.16 9.63
N TYR A 188 13.26 0.08 10.86
CA TYR A 188 12.63 1.37 11.19
C TYR A 188 13.62 2.53 11.18
N ASN A 189 14.88 2.31 11.53
CA ASN A 189 15.93 3.32 11.42
C ASN A 189 16.15 3.72 9.96
N GLN A 190 16.17 2.76 9.03
CA GLN A 190 16.28 3.08 7.58
C GLN A 190 15.05 3.82 7.07
N ILE A 191 13.84 3.40 7.45
CA ILE A 191 12.59 4.09 7.10
C ILE A 191 12.64 5.56 7.58
N SER A 192 13.06 5.76 8.82
CA SER A 192 13.14 7.09 9.42
C SER A 192 14.19 7.96 8.75
N LEU A 193 15.34 7.39 8.39
CA LEU A 193 16.41 8.09 7.67
C LEU A 193 15.90 8.54 6.29
N ASP A 194 15.35 7.63 5.52
CA ASP A 194 14.81 7.91 4.19
C ASP A 194 13.74 9.02 4.24
N LEU A 195 12.84 9.00 5.25
CA LEU A 195 11.79 10.00 5.37
C LEU A 195 12.31 11.36 5.82
N VAL A 196 13.26 11.42 6.76
CA VAL A 196 13.85 12.69 7.21
C VAL A 196 14.62 13.36 6.08
N GLU A 197 15.44 12.60 5.33
CA GLU A 197 16.16 13.12 4.17
C GLU A 197 15.17 13.56 3.06
N ALA A 198 14.10 12.82 2.82
CA ALA A 198 13.07 13.18 1.85
C ALA A 198 12.34 14.48 2.24
N ILE A 199 12.01 14.70 3.51
CA ILE A 199 11.35 15.92 4.00
C ILE A 199 12.17 17.17 3.67
N ASP A 200 13.50 17.09 3.79
CA ASP A 200 14.39 18.22 3.57
C ASP A 200 14.54 18.60 2.09
N ALA A 201 14.29 17.67 1.16
CA ALA A 201 14.53 17.86 -0.27
C ALA A 201 13.26 17.89 -1.15
N LEU A 202 12.12 17.43 -0.64
CA LEU A 202 10.87 17.41 -1.40
C LEU A 202 10.20 18.80 -1.45
N PRO A 203 9.43 19.08 -2.53
CA PRO A 203 8.78 20.38 -2.69
C PRO A 203 7.66 20.62 -1.66
N GLU A 204 7.51 21.86 -1.22
CA GLU A 204 6.44 22.33 -0.33
C GLU A 204 5.14 22.62 -1.11
N LEU A 205 4.60 21.60 -1.77
CA LEU A 205 3.38 21.65 -2.57
C LEU A 205 2.40 20.61 -2.07
N THR A 206 1.12 20.75 -2.42
CA THR A 206 0.18 19.63 -2.34
C THR A 206 0.41 18.67 -3.50
N MET A 207 0.03 17.39 -3.37
CA MET A 207 0.17 16.42 -4.46
C MET A 207 -0.55 16.87 -5.75
N GLY A 208 -1.76 17.44 -5.64
CA GLY A 208 -2.48 17.98 -6.79
C GLY A 208 -1.71 19.09 -7.52
N ASN A 209 -0.99 19.95 -6.80
CA ASN A 209 -0.15 20.98 -7.37
C ASN A 209 1.23 20.48 -7.84
N ASN A 210 1.58 19.23 -7.50
CA ASN A 210 2.82 18.56 -7.92
C ASN A 210 2.56 17.41 -8.92
N ASN A 211 1.50 17.49 -9.68
CA ASN A 211 1.11 16.48 -10.68
C ASN A 211 1.00 15.05 -10.12
N GLY A 212 0.51 14.89 -8.90
CA GLY A 212 0.37 13.60 -8.22
C GLY A 212 1.68 13.03 -7.64
N ARG A 213 2.80 13.75 -7.74
CA ARG A 213 4.09 13.32 -7.19
C ARG A 213 4.18 13.61 -5.69
N ILE A 214 5.00 12.83 -5.00
CA ILE A 214 5.26 12.95 -3.56
C ILE A 214 5.78 14.34 -3.21
N THR A 215 5.41 14.81 -2.03
CA THR A 215 5.74 16.13 -1.51
C THR A 215 6.31 16.04 -0.09
N LYS A 216 6.93 17.12 0.38
CA LYS A 216 7.38 17.27 1.78
C LYS A 216 6.27 16.87 2.77
N TRP A 217 5.05 17.25 2.47
CA TRP A 217 3.90 17.01 3.36
C TRP A 217 3.49 15.55 3.40
N SER A 218 3.61 14.83 2.29
CA SER A 218 3.41 13.38 2.25
C SER A 218 4.43 12.67 3.15
N ALA A 219 5.71 13.10 3.09
CA ALA A 219 6.78 12.50 3.89
C ALA A 219 6.63 12.83 5.40
N SER A 220 6.27 14.07 5.74
CA SER A 220 6.01 14.48 7.12
C SER A 220 4.86 13.69 7.76
N ALA A 221 3.77 13.52 7.03
CA ALA A 221 2.61 12.77 7.51
C ALA A 221 2.92 11.27 7.65
N LEU A 222 3.67 10.69 6.69
CA LEU A 222 4.07 9.28 6.76
C LEU A 222 5.02 9.04 7.95
N LEU A 223 5.98 9.93 8.20
CA LEU A 223 6.90 9.80 9.34
C LEU A 223 6.15 9.80 10.69
N ALA A 224 5.15 10.66 10.85
CA ALA A 224 4.32 10.67 12.05
C ALA A 224 3.50 9.37 12.20
N ARG A 225 2.95 8.83 11.12
CA ARG A 225 2.24 7.54 11.13
C ARG A 225 3.18 6.38 11.49
N VAL A 226 4.39 6.36 10.92
CA VAL A 226 5.44 5.39 11.26
C VAL A 226 5.81 5.48 12.75
N TYR A 227 5.99 6.71 13.25
CA TYR A 227 6.29 6.93 14.66
C TYR A 227 5.18 6.40 15.59
N LEU A 228 3.92 6.76 15.32
CA LEU A 228 2.78 6.32 16.13
C LEU A 228 2.65 4.79 16.15
N PHE A 229 2.88 4.13 15.01
CA PHE A 229 2.85 2.68 14.95
C PHE A 229 4.02 2.05 15.73
N TYR A 230 5.26 2.50 15.47
CA TYR A 230 6.45 1.97 16.13
C TYR A 230 6.40 2.20 17.65
N LYS A 231 6.04 3.42 18.07
CA LYS A 231 5.88 3.76 19.50
C LYS A 231 4.82 2.91 20.17
N GLY A 232 3.68 2.70 19.51
CA GLY A 232 2.58 1.90 20.06
C GLY A 232 2.92 0.42 20.20
N VAL A 233 3.62 -0.17 19.23
CA VAL A 233 3.97 -1.60 19.22
C VAL A 233 5.20 -1.91 20.06
N TYR A 234 6.26 -1.08 19.97
CA TYR A 234 7.58 -1.36 20.57
C TYR A 234 7.92 -0.46 21.76
N GLY A 235 7.17 0.62 22.01
CA GLY A 235 7.38 1.54 23.12
C GLY A 235 8.62 2.43 23.01
N ALA A 236 9.30 2.42 21.86
CA ALA A 236 10.57 3.12 21.62
C ALA A 236 10.39 4.33 20.70
N ASP A 237 11.41 5.18 20.62
CA ASP A 237 11.47 6.29 19.68
C ASP A 237 12.27 5.88 18.43
N LEU A 238 11.96 6.51 17.29
CA LEU A 238 12.63 6.23 16.02
C LEU A 238 14.03 6.89 15.97
N LYS A 239 14.92 6.33 15.17
CA LYS A 239 16.24 6.90 14.88
C LYS A 239 16.43 7.05 13.37
N ALA A 240 16.84 8.26 12.96
CA ALA A 240 17.28 8.57 11.60
C ALA A 240 18.77 8.98 11.69
N ALA A 241 19.67 8.05 11.54
CA ALA A 241 21.10 8.22 11.85
C ALA A 241 21.29 8.79 13.28
N ASP A 242 21.81 10.02 13.40
CA ASP A 242 22.01 10.71 14.69
C ASP A 242 20.78 11.48 15.19
N VAL A 243 19.70 11.53 14.40
CA VAL A 243 18.46 12.23 14.77
C VAL A 243 17.50 11.27 15.47
N ILE A 244 17.09 11.62 16.69
CA ILE A 244 15.98 10.96 17.39
C ILE A 244 14.68 11.60 16.95
N VAL A 245 13.75 10.79 16.45
CA VAL A 245 12.37 11.20 16.20
C VAL A 245 11.53 10.67 17.35
N ASP A 246 11.39 11.51 18.36
CA ASP A 246 10.50 11.32 19.50
C ASP A 246 9.11 11.93 19.23
N GLU A 247 8.23 11.89 20.23
CA GLU A 247 6.88 12.45 20.14
C GLU A 247 6.88 13.94 19.77
N ILE A 248 7.80 14.72 20.35
CA ILE A 248 7.92 16.17 20.09
C ILE A 248 8.32 16.42 18.63
N LYS A 249 9.30 15.66 18.14
CA LYS A 249 9.78 15.79 16.74
C LYS A 249 8.72 15.33 15.74
N ALA A 250 8.04 14.21 16.01
CA ALA A 250 6.95 13.73 15.18
C ALA A 250 5.79 14.72 15.13
N LEU A 251 5.42 15.31 16.28
CA LEU A 251 4.42 16.39 16.36
C LEU A 251 4.86 17.61 15.56
N ALA A 252 6.12 18.03 15.65
CA ALA A 252 6.61 19.21 14.92
C ALA A 252 6.43 19.09 13.41
N TYR A 253 6.66 17.90 12.83
CA TYR A 253 6.48 17.66 11.40
C TYR A 253 5.01 17.80 10.96
N VAL A 254 4.06 17.27 11.73
CA VAL A 254 2.63 17.39 11.38
C VAL A 254 2.07 18.79 11.67
N GLU A 255 2.56 19.47 12.70
CA GLU A 255 2.19 20.88 12.97
C GLU A 255 2.70 21.81 11.86
N GLU A 256 3.92 21.59 11.35
CA GLU A 256 4.45 22.32 10.20
C GLU A 256 3.59 22.10 8.94
N LEU A 257 3.17 20.83 8.69
CA LEU A 257 2.24 20.48 7.63
C LEU A 257 0.92 21.24 7.81
N ILE A 258 0.30 21.17 8.98
CA ILE A 258 -0.98 21.82 9.27
C ILE A 258 -0.89 23.35 9.04
N ALA A 259 0.20 23.97 9.47
CA ALA A 259 0.38 25.42 9.37
C ALA A 259 0.70 25.93 7.95
N ASN A 260 1.45 25.15 7.15
CA ASN A 260 2.12 25.69 5.96
C ASN A 260 1.74 25.00 4.64
N SER A 261 1.10 23.83 4.66
CA SER A 261 0.90 23.04 3.45
C SER A 261 -0.23 23.53 2.54
N GLY A 262 -1.18 24.28 3.10
CA GLY A 262 -2.41 24.66 2.40
C GLY A 262 -3.43 23.52 2.27
N HIS A 263 -3.20 22.36 2.91
CA HIS A 263 -4.21 21.30 3.01
C HIS A 263 -5.39 21.76 3.88
N SER A 264 -6.56 21.22 3.57
CA SER A 264 -7.79 21.51 4.30
C SER A 264 -8.79 20.37 4.15
N LEU A 265 -9.71 20.25 5.10
CA LEU A 265 -10.82 19.31 5.02
C LEU A 265 -11.77 19.68 3.87
N ILE A 266 -12.23 18.69 3.11
CA ILE A 266 -13.33 18.84 2.16
C ILE A 266 -14.62 19.00 2.96
N ALA A 267 -15.33 20.09 2.73
CA ALA A 267 -16.54 20.43 3.49
C ALA A 267 -17.64 19.35 3.38
N GLU A 268 -17.84 18.84 2.18
CA GLU A 268 -18.86 17.82 1.88
C GLU A 268 -18.24 16.41 2.00
N TYR A 269 -18.32 15.79 3.18
CA TYR A 269 -17.76 14.46 3.43
C TYR A 269 -18.23 13.41 2.42
N ASP A 270 -19.50 13.44 2.01
CA ASP A 270 -20.09 12.50 1.04
C ASP A 270 -19.44 12.59 -0.34
N SER A 271 -18.81 13.73 -0.64
CA SER A 271 -18.09 13.93 -1.91
C SER A 271 -16.63 13.56 -1.88
N LEU A 272 -16.07 13.29 -0.70
CA LEU A 272 -14.65 13.07 -0.50
C LEU A 272 -14.08 11.94 -1.38
N PHE A 273 -14.82 10.84 -1.51
CA PHE A 273 -14.40 9.66 -2.28
C PHE A 273 -14.90 9.67 -3.74
N LYS A 274 -15.28 10.83 -4.26
CA LYS A 274 -15.67 11.01 -5.67
C LYS A 274 -14.50 11.48 -6.51
N LEU A 275 -14.51 11.16 -7.83
CA LEU A 275 -13.44 11.52 -8.78
C LEU A 275 -13.07 13.01 -8.71
N LYS A 276 -14.08 13.90 -8.60
CA LYS A 276 -13.86 15.35 -8.54
C LYS A 276 -12.98 15.83 -7.38
N ASN A 277 -12.81 14.99 -6.35
CA ASN A 277 -12.02 15.29 -5.16
C ASN A 277 -10.75 14.44 -5.05
N GLU A 278 -10.35 13.79 -6.13
CA GLU A 278 -9.04 13.17 -6.21
C GLU A 278 -7.95 14.24 -6.26
N MET A 279 -6.80 13.96 -5.65
CA MET A 279 -5.69 14.91 -5.49
C MET A 279 -6.13 16.28 -4.95
N SER A 280 -7.21 16.30 -4.14
CA SER A 280 -7.78 17.52 -3.56
C SER A 280 -6.94 18.09 -2.40
N SER A 281 -7.44 19.18 -1.79
CA SER A 281 -6.83 19.77 -0.60
C SER A 281 -6.79 18.83 0.62
N GLU A 282 -7.57 17.76 0.65
CA GLU A 282 -7.53 16.76 1.72
C GLU A 282 -6.57 15.60 1.43
N SER A 283 -6.07 15.46 0.20
CA SER A 283 -5.17 14.39 -0.22
C SER A 283 -3.72 14.70 0.15
N VAL A 284 -3.22 14.13 1.22
CA VAL A 284 -1.82 14.30 1.68
C VAL A 284 -0.90 13.26 1.06
N PHE A 285 -1.35 12.00 0.99
CA PHE A 285 -0.73 10.94 0.19
C PHE A 285 -1.82 10.08 -0.44
N GLU A 286 -1.82 10.05 -1.77
CA GLU A 286 -2.83 9.38 -2.58
C GLU A 286 -2.16 8.60 -3.69
N ILE A 287 -2.54 7.34 -3.88
CA ILE A 287 -2.10 6.50 -4.99
C ILE A 287 -3.08 6.68 -6.12
N ALA A 288 -2.60 7.21 -7.24
CA ALA A 288 -3.39 7.40 -8.44
C ALA A 288 -3.69 6.07 -9.12
N HIS A 289 -4.91 5.94 -9.63
CA HIS A 289 -5.36 4.84 -10.45
C HIS A 289 -6.01 5.36 -11.73
N GLY A 290 -5.94 4.57 -12.79
CA GLY A 290 -6.45 4.94 -14.10
C GLY A 290 -7.09 3.77 -14.84
N ASP A 291 -7.48 4.00 -16.09
CA ASP A 291 -8.09 3.01 -16.97
C ASP A 291 -7.18 2.64 -18.16
N SER A 292 -5.92 3.01 -18.12
CA SER A 292 -4.95 2.79 -19.20
C SER A 292 -3.78 1.92 -18.73
N PRO A 293 -3.30 0.98 -19.52
CA PRO A 293 -3.93 0.47 -20.73
C PRO A 293 -5.12 -0.45 -20.45
N ALA A 294 -6.08 -0.49 -21.35
CA ALA A 294 -7.26 -1.37 -21.28
C ALA A 294 -6.89 -2.83 -21.59
N TRP A 295 -6.14 -3.49 -20.72
CA TRP A 295 -5.62 -4.83 -20.97
C TRP A 295 -6.36 -5.91 -20.17
N TRP A 296 -6.20 -7.16 -20.63
CA TRP A 296 -6.68 -8.37 -20.00
C TRP A 296 -5.69 -8.97 -18.97
N ASP A 297 -4.61 -8.26 -18.68
CA ASP A 297 -3.57 -8.73 -17.77
C ASP A 297 -3.88 -8.29 -16.35
N TRP A 298 -3.94 -9.24 -15.43
CA TRP A 298 -4.24 -9.03 -14.00
C TRP A 298 -3.05 -8.45 -13.21
N GLY A 299 -2.08 -7.92 -13.92
CA GLY A 299 -1.36 -6.84 -13.40
C GLY A 299 -0.13 -6.98 -12.56
N TYR A 300 0.90 -7.69 -12.93
CA TYR A 300 2.20 -7.50 -12.27
C TYR A 300 3.19 -6.68 -13.12
N LEU A 301 3.29 -6.97 -14.41
CA LEU A 301 4.21 -6.29 -15.31
C LEU A 301 3.52 -5.53 -16.45
N ARG A 302 2.26 -5.82 -16.70
CA ARG A 302 1.48 -5.28 -17.81
C ARG A 302 0.02 -5.05 -17.43
N GLY A 303 -0.26 -4.99 -16.11
CA GLY A 303 -1.62 -4.87 -15.63
C GLY A 303 -2.26 -3.54 -15.95
N SER A 304 -3.56 -3.49 -15.76
CA SER A 304 -4.28 -2.24 -15.80
C SER A 304 -3.89 -1.38 -14.58
N GLU A 305 -3.98 -0.08 -14.75
CA GLU A 305 -3.73 0.91 -13.69
C GLU A 305 -4.93 1.05 -12.72
N GLY A 306 -5.96 0.19 -12.85
CA GLY A 306 -7.21 0.32 -12.10
C GLY A 306 -7.14 -0.14 -10.65
N ASN A 307 -8.01 0.43 -9.81
CA ASN A 307 -8.13 0.08 -8.40
C ASN A 307 -8.97 -1.19 -8.22
N LEU A 308 -8.32 -2.33 -8.03
CA LEU A 308 -8.98 -3.61 -7.84
C LEU A 308 -9.75 -3.71 -6.51
N ALA A 309 -9.36 -2.96 -5.47
CA ALA A 309 -10.09 -2.95 -4.21
C ALA A 309 -11.55 -2.50 -4.42
N ALA A 310 -11.79 -1.49 -5.27
CA ALA A 310 -13.13 -1.04 -5.60
C ALA A 310 -13.97 -2.13 -6.30
N GLN A 311 -13.33 -2.95 -7.12
CA GLN A 311 -13.98 -4.11 -7.74
C GLN A 311 -14.29 -5.21 -6.72
N MET A 312 -13.33 -5.53 -5.85
CA MET A 312 -13.50 -6.58 -4.85
C MET A 312 -14.57 -6.23 -3.81
N GLN A 313 -14.56 -4.99 -3.30
CA GLN A 313 -15.47 -4.55 -2.24
C GLN A 313 -16.88 -4.20 -2.73
N GLY A 314 -17.04 -3.96 -4.03
CA GLY A 314 -18.31 -3.63 -4.62
C GLY A 314 -19.36 -4.75 -4.51
N PRO A 315 -20.67 -4.40 -4.46
CA PRO A 315 -21.75 -5.39 -4.40
C PRO A 315 -21.89 -6.18 -5.70
N ARG A 316 -22.24 -7.47 -5.62
CA ARG A 316 -22.61 -8.30 -6.78
C ARG A 316 -23.99 -7.90 -7.25
N VAL A 317 -24.07 -7.01 -8.22
CA VAL A 317 -25.35 -6.51 -8.74
C VAL A 317 -25.44 -6.74 -10.25
N THR A 318 -26.63 -7.08 -10.72
CA THR A 318 -26.96 -7.10 -12.15
C THR A 318 -28.10 -6.15 -12.42
N SER A 319 -28.18 -5.61 -13.65
CA SER A 319 -29.25 -4.70 -14.07
C SER A 319 -29.33 -3.42 -13.22
N SER A 320 -28.18 -2.85 -12.87
CA SER A 320 -28.05 -1.55 -12.25
C SER A 320 -27.24 -0.64 -13.18
N ASP A 321 -27.62 0.64 -13.25
CA ASP A 321 -26.88 1.66 -13.98
C ASP A 321 -25.77 2.28 -13.11
N LYS A 322 -25.90 2.15 -11.79
CA LYS A 322 -24.96 2.74 -10.82
C LYS A 322 -23.94 1.74 -10.28
N TRP A 323 -24.38 0.52 -9.98
CA TRP A 323 -23.55 -0.51 -9.37
C TRP A 323 -23.30 -1.63 -10.37
N ASN A 324 -22.05 -1.99 -10.65
CA ASN A 324 -21.76 -2.99 -11.66
C ASN A 324 -20.79 -4.05 -11.16
N ARG A 325 -21.33 -5.28 -11.05
CA ARG A 325 -20.57 -6.53 -10.99
C ARG A 325 -19.40 -6.57 -9.99
N GLY A 326 -19.53 -5.90 -8.83
CA GLY A 326 -18.58 -6.07 -7.74
C GLY A 326 -18.50 -7.53 -7.30
N TRP A 327 -17.46 -7.88 -6.54
CA TRP A 327 -17.23 -9.27 -6.13
C TRP A 327 -17.69 -9.59 -4.73
N SER A 328 -18.14 -8.59 -3.97
CA SER A 328 -18.64 -8.69 -2.59
C SER A 328 -17.63 -9.28 -1.60
N PHE A 329 -16.33 -9.00 -1.78
CA PHE A 329 -15.35 -9.18 -0.73
C PHE A 329 -15.41 -8.03 0.27
N ALA A 330 -14.79 -8.18 1.42
CA ALA A 330 -14.76 -7.21 2.51
C ALA A 330 -16.16 -6.69 2.87
N THR A 331 -17.14 -7.60 3.03
CA THR A 331 -18.49 -7.24 3.47
C THR A 331 -18.46 -6.66 4.88
N VAL A 332 -19.15 -5.52 5.09
CA VAL A 332 -19.08 -4.74 6.32
C VAL A 332 -19.73 -5.48 7.50
N THR A 333 -19.06 -5.52 8.65
CA THR A 333 -19.58 -6.19 9.84
C THR A 333 -20.73 -5.44 10.49
N GLN A 334 -21.62 -6.18 11.18
CA GLN A 334 -22.69 -5.56 11.95
C GLN A 334 -22.14 -4.66 13.08
N LYS A 335 -20.97 -4.98 13.61
CA LYS A 335 -20.27 -4.15 14.61
C LYS A 335 -20.03 -2.72 14.09
N LEU A 336 -19.48 -2.57 12.89
CA LEU A 336 -19.27 -1.25 12.31
C LEU A 336 -20.59 -0.55 11.96
N VAL A 337 -21.59 -1.28 11.47
CA VAL A 337 -22.94 -0.76 11.20
C VAL A 337 -23.57 -0.19 12.48
N ASP A 338 -23.55 -0.95 13.58
CA ASP A 338 -24.11 -0.52 14.86
C ASP A 338 -23.37 0.70 15.41
N LEU A 339 -22.05 0.74 15.21
CA LEU A 339 -21.20 1.85 15.63
C LEU A 339 -21.52 3.14 14.88
N MET A 340 -21.80 3.04 13.58
CA MET A 340 -21.98 4.19 12.69
C MET A 340 -23.46 4.54 12.42
N GLN A 341 -24.44 3.73 12.81
CA GLN A 341 -25.85 3.89 12.41
C GLN A 341 -26.44 5.29 12.66
N ASN A 342 -25.94 6.02 13.65
CA ASN A 342 -26.35 7.39 13.97
C ASN A 342 -25.29 8.44 13.61
N ASP A 343 -24.17 8.04 12.99
CA ASP A 343 -23.12 8.95 12.56
C ASP A 343 -23.48 9.54 11.19
N PRO A 344 -23.35 10.86 10.98
CA PRO A 344 -23.65 11.49 9.69
C PRO A 344 -22.85 10.90 8.53
N ARG A 345 -21.67 10.32 8.78
CA ARG A 345 -20.81 9.69 7.77
C ARG A 345 -21.28 8.30 7.32
N PHE A 346 -22.31 7.73 7.96
CA PHE A 346 -22.76 6.37 7.69
C PHE A 346 -22.95 6.10 6.20
N LYS A 347 -23.77 6.92 5.52
CA LYS A 347 -24.11 6.70 4.11
C LYS A 347 -22.93 6.86 3.15
N ALA A 348 -21.97 7.73 3.47
CA ALA A 348 -20.77 7.91 2.68
C ALA A 348 -19.77 6.77 2.88
N THR A 349 -19.82 6.09 4.03
CA THR A 349 -18.91 5.01 4.41
C THR A 349 -19.46 3.63 4.08
N ILE A 350 -20.76 3.41 4.36
CA ILE A 350 -21.43 2.10 4.28
C ILE A 350 -22.59 2.17 3.28
N LEU A 351 -22.53 1.32 2.26
CA LEU A 351 -23.61 1.09 1.31
C LEU A 351 -24.52 -0.02 1.82
N ALA A 352 -25.76 0.31 2.15
CA ALA A 352 -26.74 -0.69 2.56
C ALA A 352 -27.40 -1.34 1.33
N GLN A 353 -27.71 -2.63 1.40
CA GLN A 353 -28.36 -3.37 0.31
C GLN A 353 -29.68 -2.75 -0.17
N ASN A 354 -30.41 -2.07 0.73
CA ASN A 354 -31.69 -1.43 0.40
C ASN A 354 -31.53 -0.13 -0.42
N ASP A 355 -30.30 0.42 -0.46
CA ASP A 355 -29.93 1.59 -1.26
C ASP A 355 -29.35 1.20 -2.64
N ILE A 356 -29.28 -0.10 -2.93
CA ILE A 356 -28.78 -0.63 -4.19
C ILE A 356 -29.94 -0.84 -5.16
N ASP A 357 -29.88 -0.20 -6.33
CA ASP A 357 -30.75 -0.48 -7.46
C ASP A 357 -30.30 -1.75 -8.20
N GLY A 358 -31.22 -2.41 -8.90
CA GLY A 358 -30.93 -3.64 -9.64
C GLY A 358 -31.06 -4.92 -8.79
N ASN A 359 -30.52 -6.02 -9.34
CA ASN A 359 -30.65 -7.35 -8.73
C ASN A 359 -29.38 -7.71 -7.96
N LEU A 360 -29.41 -7.60 -6.63
CA LEU A 360 -28.33 -7.99 -5.76
C LEU A 360 -28.23 -9.51 -5.66
N ILE A 361 -27.05 -10.05 -5.93
CA ILE A 361 -26.71 -11.46 -5.75
C ILE A 361 -26.01 -11.60 -4.41
N LYS A 362 -26.61 -12.34 -3.47
CA LYS A 362 -26.03 -12.60 -2.16
C LYS A 362 -24.86 -13.58 -2.29
N GLY A 363 -23.71 -13.18 -1.80
CA GLY A 363 -22.51 -14.00 -1.75
C GLY A 363 -22.26 -14.62 -0.39
N TYR A 364 -21.03 -15.14 -0.22
CA TYR A 364 -20.54 -15.66 1.05
C TYR A 364 -20.41 -14.52 2.09
N GLN A 365 -20.73 -14.83 3.35
CA GLN A 365 -20.74 -13.85 4.45
C GLN A 365 -21.48 -12.55 4.11
N HIS A 366 -22.59 -12.65 3.38
CA HIS A 366 -23.40 -11.50 3.00
C HIS A 366 -24.08 -10.88 4.22
N THR A 367 -23.67 -9.67 4.58
CA THR A 367 -24.23 -8.91 5.72
C THR A 367 -25.35 -7.97 5.32
N GLY A 368 -25.47 -7.69 4.02
CA GLY A 368 -26.33 -6.62 3.49
C GLY A 368 -25.65 -5.24 3.47
N TYR A 369 -24.38 -5.17 3.79
CA TYR A 369 -23.60 -3.93 3.86
C TYR A 369 -22.26 -4.08 3.16
N PHE A 370 -21.86 -3.03 2.42
CA PHE A 370 -20.65 -2.97 1.62
C PHE A 370 -19.91 -1.66 1.87
N SER A 371 -18.64 -1.58 1.51
CA SER A 371 -17.92 -0.30 1.48
C SER A 371 -18.56 0.64 0.45
N ASN A 372 -18.74 1.92 0.82
CA ASN A 372 -19.17 2.96 -0.11
C ASN A 372 -18.04 3.95 -0.43
N LYS A 373 -16.91 3.87 0.28
CA LYS A 373 -15.72 4.69 0.01
C LYS A 373 -14.98 4.21 -1.25
N TYR A 374 -14.80 2.90 -1.35
CA TYR A 374 -14.15 2.23 -2.49
C TYR A 374 -15.08 1.12 -2.97
N SER A 375 -15.87 1.41 -3.98
CA SER A 375 -16.92 0.52 -4.46
C SER A 375 -17.01 0.51 -5.98
N SER A 376 -17.77 -0.43 -6.52
CA SER A 376 -17.99 -0.58 -7.96
C SER A 376 -19.00 0.41 -8.53
N ASP A 377 -19.00 1.67 -8.04
CA ASP A 377 -19.85 2.77 -8.56
C ASP A 377 -19.49 3.06 -10.03
N ALA A 378 -20.50 3.35 -10.84
CA ALA A 378 -20.34 3.70 -12.25
C ALA A 378 -19.46 4.93 -12.49
N GLU A 379 -19.40 5.85 -11.54
CA GLU A 379 -18.49 7.01 -11.61
C GLU A 379 -17.02 6.60 -11.78
N HIS A 380 -16.64 5.43 -11.25
CA HIS A 380 -15.28 4.91 -11.30
C HIS A 380 -15.04 3.92 -12.46
N TRP A 381 -15.98 3.77 -13.37
CA TRP A 381 -15.76 2.91 -14.53
C TRP A 381 -14.83 3.62 -15.50
N GLY A 382 -13.70 3.00 -15.77
CA GLY A 382 -12.81 3.43 -16.83
C GLY A 382 -13.38 3.18 -18.21
N GLY A 383 -12.60 3.59 -19.21
CA GLY A 383 -12.95 3.46 -20.61
C GLY A 383 -13.01 2.02 -21.13
N ASP A 384 -12.50 1.81 -22.33
CA ASP A 384 -12.49 0.50 -23.00
C ASP A 384 -11.64 -0.53 -22.25
N GLY A 385 -12.08 -1.81 -22.25
CA GLY A 385 -11.35 -2.92 -21.67
C GLY A 385 -12.12 -3.72 -20.64
N GLN A 386 -11.43 -4.50 -19.80
CA GLN A 386 -12.06 -5.22 -18.70
C GLN A 386 -12.38 -4.26 -17.56
N PHE A 387 -13.67 -4.07 -17.32
CA PHE A 387 -14.15 -3.15 -16.30
C PHE A 387 -13.63 -3.51 -14.89
N GLU A 388 -13.34 -4.78 -14.62
CA GLU A 388 -12.78 -5.25 -13.36
C GLU A 388 -11.41 -4.66 -13.07
N HIS A 389 -10.63 -4.38 -14.11
CA HIS A 389 -9.27 -3.86 -13.99
C HIS A 389 -9.18 -2.35 -14.13
N ASN A 390 -10.25 -1.69 -14.57
CA ASN A 390 -10.20 -0.29 -14.97
C ASN A 390 -11.06 0.60 -14.05
N ARG A 391 -11.04 0.33 -12.75
CA ARG A 391 -11.66 1.22 -11.75
C ARG A 391 -10.74 2.40 -11.48
N THR A 392 -11.17 3.59 -11.84
CA THR A 392 -10.33 4.80 -11.82
C THR A 392 -10.19 5.48 -10.46
N CYS A 393 -10.90 5.01 -9.41
CA CYS A 393 -10.84 5.65 -8.10
C CYS A 393 -9.46 5.50 -7.44
N ASN A 394 -8.87 6.62 -7.07
CA ASN A 394 -7.61 6.67 -6.35
C ASN A 394 -7.73 6.12 -4.92
N TYR A 395 -6.63 5.54 -4.40
CA TYR A 395 -6.55 5.15 -2.99
C TYR A 395 -5.91 6.25 -2.15
N ARG A 396 -6.67 6.83 -1.22
CA ARG A 396 -6.22 7.87 -0.31
C ARG A 396 -5.53 7.24 0.90
N VAL A 397 -4.20 7.19 0.86
CA VAL A 397 -3.39 6.54 1.92
C VAL A 397 -3.36 7.39 3.18
N ILE A 398 -3.17 8.71 3.03
CA ILE A 398 -3.18 9.67 4.14
C ILE A 398 -4.03 10.87 3.73
N ARG A 399 -5.06 11.14 4.53
CA ARG A 399 -5.91 12.33 4.38
C ARG A 399 -5.59 13.38 5.44
N TYR A 400 -5.94 14.63 5.17
CA TYR A 400 -5.71 15.73 6.11
C TYR A 400 -6.44 15.52 7.45
N ALA A 401 -7.64 14.88 7.44
CA ALA A 401 -8.31 14.47 8.67
C ALA A 401 -7.46 13.53 9.53
N ASP A 402 -6.73 12.59 8.91
CA ASP A 402 -5.79 11.73 9.64
C ASP A 402 -4.62 12.52 10.23
N VAL A 403 -4.09 13.51 9.51
CA VAL A 403 -3.03 14.40 10.01
C VAL A 403 -3.49 15.16 11.25
N LEU A 404 -4.70 15.73 11.22
CA LEU A 404 -5.28 16.43 12.38
C LEU A 404 -5.41 15.51 13.60
N LEU A 405 -5.91 14.28 13.38
CA LEU A 405 -6.08 13.30 14.45
C LEU A 405 -4.75 12.74 14.95
N MET A 406 -3.73 12.58 14.07
CA MET A 406 -2.36 12.23 14.49
C MET A 406 -1.73 13.34 15.34
N ALA A 407 -1.87 14.60 14.95
CA ALA A 407 -1.39 15.73 15.73
C ALA A 407 -2.06 15.80 17.12
N ALA A 408 -3.39 15.58 17.16
CA ALA A 408 -4.13 15.51 18.42
C ALA A 408 -3.65 14.37 19.31
N GLU A 409 -3.40 13.18 18.73
CA GLU A 409 -2.90 12.00 19.47
C GLU A 409 -1.47 12.20 19.98
N LEU A 410 -0.62 12.92 19.24
CA LEU A 410 0.75 13.29 19.62
C LEU A 410 0.80 14.43 20.66
N GLY A 411 -0.35 14.83 21.23
CA GLY A 411 -0.41 15.80 22.32
C GLY A 411 -0.26 17.25 21.88
N SER A 412 -0.67 17.60 20.66
CA SER A 412 -0.73 18.98 20.21
C SER A 412 -1.44 19.89 21.20
N PRO A 413 -0.95 21.11 21.47
CA PRO A 413 -1.71 22.12 22.24
C PRO A 413 -3.06 22.47 21.57
N ASN A 414 -3.19 22.20 20.26
CA ASN A 414 -4.41 22.43 19.48
C ASN A 414 -5.28 21.16 19.34
N ALA A 415 -5.01 20.09 20.11
CA ALA A 415 -5.69 18.79 19.98
C ALA A 415 -7.22 18.91 20.02
N GLN A 416 -7.76 19.79 20.89
CA GLN A 416 -9.20 20.04 20.96
C GLN A 416 -9.75 20.61 19.64
N GLN A 417 -9.06 21.61 19.08
CA GLN A 417 -9.46 22.23 17.82
C GLN A 417 -9.43 21.22 16.66
N TYR A 418 -8.37 20.41 16.57
CA TYR A 418 -8.22 19.42 15.51
C TYR A 418 -9.30 18.32 15.57
N LEU A 419 -9.64 17.87 16.77
CA LEU A 419 -10.75 16.93 16.96
C LEU A 419 -12.08 17.58 16.57
N ASP A 420 -12.30 18.83 16.97
CA ASP A 420 -13.52 19.58 16.68
C ASP A 420 -13.67 19.86 15.18
N ASP A 421 -12.60 20.19 14.46
CA ASP A 421 -12.62 20.42 13.01
C ASP A 421 -13.12 19.19 12.24
N VAL A 422 -12.64 18.00 12.62
CA VAL A 422 -13.10 16.73 12.01
C VAL A 422 -14.57 16.47 12.32
N ARG A 423 -15.02 16.71 13.55
CA ARG A 423 -16.38 16.45 14.01
C ARG A 423 -17.40 17.46 13.47
N ILE A 424 -17.07 18.75 13.55
CA ILE A 424 -17.95 19.84 13.12
C ILE A 424 -18.19 19.78 11.62
N ARG A 425 -17.18 19.36 10.83
CA ARG A 425 -17.36 19.15 9.38
C ARG A 425 -18.59 18.33 9.03
N VAL A 426 -18.92 17.33 9.85
CA VAL A 426 -20.08 16.44 9.63
C VAL A 426 -21.25 16.75 10.56
N GLY A 427 -21.25 17.91 11.24
CA GLY A 427 -22.33 18.36 12.11
C GLY A 427 -22.39 17.69 13.49
N LEU A 428 -21.29 17.08 13.94
CA LEU A 428 -21.21 16.48 15.27
C LEU A 428 -20.78 17.50 16.31
N GLU A 429 -21.35 17.38 17.53
CA GLU A 429 -20.98 18.21 18.69
C GLU A 429 -19.53 17.99 19.12
N SER A 430 -18.93 19.03 19.71
CA SER A 430 -17.62 18.95 20.35
C SER A 430 -17.60 17.93 21.51
N ILE A 431 -16.51 17.19 21.62
CA ILE A 431 -16.22 16.32 22.76
C ILE A 431 -14.80 16.58 23.25
N THR A 432 -14.51 16.32 24.52
CA THR A 432 -13.18 16.52 25.07
C THR A 432 -12.12 15.70 24.33
N ALA A 433 -11.01 16.30 23.91
CA ALA A 433 -9.90 15.65 23.22
C ALA A 433 -9.07 14.77 24.15
N THR A 434 -9.67 13.70 24.66
CA THR A 434 -8.94 12.63 25.35
C THR A 434 -8.39 11.65 24.32
N LYS A 435 -7.32 10.91 24.67
CA LYS A 435 -6.77 9.88 23.77
C LYS A 435 -7.84 8.88 23.31
N GLU A 436 -8.73 8.47 24.21
CA GLU A 436 -9.84 7.56 23.91
C GLU A 436 -10.79 8.16 22.86
N ASN A 437 -11.21 9.42 23.01
CA ASN A 437 -12.08 10.10 22.08
C ASN A 437 -11.42 10.35 20.73
N ILE A 438 -10.12 10.66 20.70
CA ILE A 438 -9.34 10.82 19.46
C ILE A 438 -9.27 9.49 18.71
N LEU A 439 -8.94 8.39 19.39
CA LEU A 439 -8.88 7.06 18.76
C LEU A 439 -10.27 6.59 18.29
N LYS A 440 -11.32 6.94 19.03
CA LYS A 440 -12.69 6.66 18.60
C LYS A 440 -13.10 7.47 17.38
N GLU A 441 -12.72 8.73 17.31
CA GLU A 441 -12.97 9.55 16.12
C GLU A 441 -12.18 9.03 14.91
N ARG A 442 -10.94 8.59 15.10
CA ARG A 442 -10.15 7.92 14.05
C ARG A 442 -10.86 6.69 13.50
N GLU A 443 -11.40 5.84 14.39
CA GLU A 443 -12.14 4.64 14.00
C GLU A 443 -13.33 4.97 13.10
N LEU A 444 -14.09 6.02 13.40
CA LEU A 444 -15.28 6.44 12.64
C LEU A 444 -14.91 7.16 11.35
N GLU A 445 -13.98 8.10 11.42
CA GLU A 445 -13.55 8.94 10.30
C GLU A 445 -12.87 8.12 9.21
N LEU A 446 -11.99 7.19 9.61
CA LEU A 446 -11.12 6.43 8.73
C LEU A 446 -11.60 4.98 8.52
N ALA A 447 -12.85 4.67 8.89
CA ALA A 447 -13.44 3.35 8.68
C ALA A 447 -13.38 2.93 7.21
N LEU A 448 -12.99 1.68 6.94
CA LEU A 448 -12.86 1.08 5.62
C LEU A 448 -11.82 1.80 4.71
N GLU A 449 -10.73 2.31 5.31
CA GLU A 449 -9.59 2.90 4.60
C GLU A 449 -8.28 2.13 4.82
N GLY A 450 -8.35 0.89 5.30
CA GLY A 450 -7.20 -0.01 5.43
C GLY A 450 -6.28 0.26 6.61
N ILE A 451 -6.69 1.05 7.62
CA ILE A 451 -5.84 1.38 8.77
C ILE A 451 -6.31 0.81 10.10
N ARG A 452 -7.56 0.39 10.22
CA ARG A 452 -8.14 -0.09 11.48
C ARG A 452 -7.33 -1.21 12.13
N TYR A 453 -6.90 -2.21 11.37
CA TYR A 453 -6.11 -3.32 11.90
C TYR A 453 -4.82 -2.85 12.58
N PHE A 454 -4.07 -1.97 11.93
CA PHE A 454 -2.82 -1.44 12.47
C PHE A 454 -3.05 -0.48 13.64
N ASP A 455 -4.15 0.28 13.66
CA ASP A 455 -4.55 1.08 14.80
C ASP A 455 -4.87 0.21 16.03
N LEU A 456 -5.46 -0.98 15.84
CA LEU A 456 -5.66 -1.95 16.91
C LEU A 456 -4.34 -2.52 17.45
N LEU A 457 -3.42 -2.92 16.58
CA LEU A 457 -2.13 -3.48 17.00
C LEU A 457 -1.32 -2.48 17.83
N ARG A 458 -1.24 -1.22 17.40
CA ARG A 458 -0.49 -0.18 18.11
C ARG A 458 -1.13 0.28 19.42
N GLN A 459 -2.42 -0.02 19.66
CA GLN A 459 -3.06 0.19 20.96
C GLN A 459 -2.75 -0.92 21.96
N GLY A 460 -2.07 -1.99 21.52
CA GLY A 460 -1.60 -3.09 22.35
C GLY A 460 -2.41 -4.37 22.18
N MET A 461 -1.75 -5.50 22.45
CA MET A 461 -2.31 -6.84 22.18
C MET A 461 -3.60 -7.14 22.97
N ALA A 462 -3.81 -6.55 24.14
CA ALA A 462 -5.05 -6.73 24.88
C ALA A 462 -6.25 -6.13 24.14
N VAL A 463 -6.08 -4.92 23.58
CA VAL A 463 -7.11 -4.25 22.76
C VAL A 463 -7.33 -5.04 21.47
N ALA A 464 -6.26 -5.32 20.74
CA ALA A 464 -6.35 -6.06 19.47
C ALA A 464 -7.05 -7.42 19.66
N THR A 465 -6.68 -8.18 20.69
CA THR A 465 -7.31 -9.49 20.98
C THR A 465 -8.80 -9.36 21.29
N THR A 466 -9.19 -8.35 22.06
CA THR A 466 -10.59 -8.12 22.45
C THR A 466 -11.43 -7.75 21.23
N GLU A 467 -10.95 -6.78 20.45
CA GLU A 467 -11.71 -6.23 19.31
C GLU A 467 -11.80 -7.23 18.14
N LEU A 468 -10.70 -7.92 17.83
CA LEU A 468 -10.65 -8.88 16.71
C LEU A 468 -11.37 -10.19 17.01
N ASN A 469 -11.35 -10.69 18.25
CA ASN A 469 -12.06 -11.92 18.65
C ASN A 469 -13.53 -11.70 19.01
N ALA A 470 -14.06 -10.51 18.88
CA ALA A 470 -15.47 -10.25 19.14
C ALA A 470 -16.33 -11.09 18.17
N GLN A 471 -17.17 -11.97 18.74
CA GLN A 471 -18.07 -12.79 17.95
C GLN A 471 -19.14 -11.92 17.29
N SER A 472 -19.35 -12.10 16.00
CA SER A 472 -20.41 -11.43 15.26
C SER A 472 -21.40 -12.44 14.69
N LYS A 473 -22.71 -12.15 14.86
CA LYS A 473 -23.73 -12.81 14.06
C LYS A 473 -23.71 -12.22 12.67
N ILE A 474 -23.52 -13.05 11.67
CA ILE A 474 -23.86 -12.71 10.30
C ILE A 474 -25.37 -12.91 10.21
N GLY A 475 -26.13 -11.80 10.24
CA GLY A 475 -27.59 -11.83 10.40
C GLY A 475 -28.34 -12.48 9.24
N ALA A 476 -29.68 -12.38 9.29
CA ALA A 476 -30.65 -13.00 8.38
C ALA A 476 -30.50 -12.69 6.88
N ASN A 477 -29.56 -11.83 6.50
CA ASN A 477 -29.25 -11.54 5.10
C ASN A 477 -28.28 -12.55 4.47
N TYR A 478 -27.63 -13.39 5.29
CA TYR A 478 -26.73 -14.44 4.80
C TYR A 478 -27.51 -15.58 4.13
N VAL A 479 -26.95 -16.13 3.03
CA VAL A 479 -27.52 -17.32 2.38
C VAL A 479 -27.19 -18.54 3.21
N GLY A 480 -28.09 -18.90 4.12
CA GLY A 480 -27.94 -20.01 5.06
C GLY A 480 -27.82 -19.50 6.49
N ASP A 481 -28.82 -19.68 7.26
CA ASP A 481 -29.03 -19.46 8.70
C ASP A 481 -28.06 -18.55 9.50
N ASP A 482 -28.56 -17.94 10.57
CA ASP A 482 -27.82 -17.16 11.57
C ASP A 482 -26.51 -17.87 12.01
N GLN A 483 -25.44 -17.72 11.26
CA GLN A 483 -24.13 -18.26 11.64
C GLN A 483 -23.40 -17.27 12.54
N ILE A 484 -22.89 -17.78 13.65
CA ILE A 484 -21.89 -17.06 14.45
C ILE A 484 -20.55 -17.27 13.75
N PHE A 485 -19.99 -16.18 13.22
CA PHE A 485 -18.65 -16.19 12.67
C PHE A 485 -17.64 -16.01 13.80
N GLN A 486 -16.73 -16.96 13.94
CA GLN A 486 -15.72 -16.95 14.98
C GLN A 486 -14.36 -16.60 14.38
N VAL A 487 -13.78 -15.53 14.89
CA VAL A 487 -12.40 -15.14 14.63
C VAL A 487 -11.51 -15.68 15.75
N ASN A 488 -10.34 -16.20 15.39
CA ASN A 488 -9.38 -16.77 16.34
C ASN A 488 -8.03 -16.04 16.24
N PHE A 489 -8.02 -14.73 16.53
CA PHE A 489 -6.78 -13.97 16.58
C PHE A 489 -5.86 -14.55 17.67
N ASN A 490 -4.66 -14.95 17.25
CA ASN A 490 -3.64 -15.49 18.15
C ASN A 490 -2.67 -14.37 18.59
N PRO A 491 -2.72 -13.89 19.84
CA PRO A 491 -1.85 -12.80 20.29
C PRO A 491 -0.35 -13.18 20.31
N SER A 492 0.01 -14.45 20.21
CA SER A 492 1.42 -14.86 20.14
C SER A 492 2.09 -14.44 18.84
N THR A 493 1.32 -14.24 17.75
CA THR A 493 1.81 -13.69 16.49
C THR A 493 2.06 -12.17 16.56
N LYS A 494 1.63 -11.52 17.64
CA LYS A 494 1.60 -10.05 17.78
C LYS A 494 0.84 -9.34 16.64
N GLY A 495 0.05 -10.06 15.86
CA GLY A 495 -0.64 -9.56 14.68
C GLY A 495 0.21 -9.55 13.41
N PHE A 496 1.43 -10.04 13.43
CA PHE A 496 2.25 -10.16 12.24
C PHE A 496 1.87 -11.39 11.41
N LEU A 497 1.97 -11.25 10.09
CA LEU A 497 1.71 -12.32 9.13
C LEU A 497 2.89 -13.31 9.08
N PRO A 498 2.67 -14.53 8.58
CA PRO A 498 3.76 -15.47 8.37
C PRO A 498 4.72 -14.97 7.27
N ILE A 499 6.01 -15.24 7.43
CA ILE A 499 6.95 -15.13 6.31
C ILE A 499 6.52 -16.15 5.26
N PRO A 500 6.33 -15.76 3.97
CA PRO A 500 5.90 -16.68 2.95
C PRO A 500 6.83 -17.89 2.82
N GLN A 501 6.28 -19.09 2.78
CA GLN A 501 7.08 -20.33 2.71
C GLN A 501 8.02 -20.34 1.52
N THR A 502 7.57 -19.81 0.38
CA THR A 502 8.41 -19.67 -0.82
C THR A 502 9.69 -18.88 -0.55
N GLU A 503 9.61 -17.81 0.24
CA GLU A 503 10.78 -16.98 0.57
C GLU A 503 11.72 -17.68 1.54
N ILE A 504 11.18 -18.44 2.51
CA ILE A 504 11.98 -19.29 3.41
C ILE A 504 12.73 -20.34 2.60
N ASP A 505 12.07 -21.00 1.66
CA ASP A 505 12.67 -22.05 0.81
C ASP A 505 13.76 -21.45 -0.10
N LEU A 506 13.51 -20.31 -0.74
CA LEU A 506 14.46 -19.60 -1.58
C LEU A 506 15.70 -19.09 -0.79
N SER A 507 15.52 -18.75 0.48
CA SER A 507 16.61 -18.35 1.37
C SER A 507 17.53 -19.50 1.77
N ASN A 508 17.25 -20.75 1.35
CA ASN A 508 17.90 -21.97 1.82
C ASN A 508 17.84 -22.16 3.36
N GLY A 509 16.73 -21.74 3.98
CA GLY A 509 16.49 -21.85 5.41
C GLY A 509 17.20 -20.81 6.27
N VAL A 510 17.75 -19.76 5.65
CA VAL A 510 18.31 -18.60 6.37
C VAL A 510 17.20 -17.80 7.03
N PHE A 511 16.09 -17.58 6.34
CA PHE A 511 14.92 -16.93 6.92
C PHE A 511 14.26 -17.82 7.97
N LYS A 512 13.85 -17.19 9.04
CA LYS A 512 13.09 -17.83 10.13
C LYS A 512 11.65 -17.37 10.08
N GLN A 513 10.75 -18.31 10.37
CA GLN A 513 9.33 -18.03 10.45
C GLN A 513 9.01 -17.15 11.68
N ASN A 514 7.99 -16.32 11.56
CA ASN A 514 7.45 -15.55 12.67
C ASN A 514 6.83 -16.47 13.74
N THR A 515 6.88 -16.01 14.98
CA THR A 515 6.30 -16.76 16.12
C THR A 515 4.81 -16.96 15.90
N GLY A 516 4.35 -18.19 16.08
CA GLY A 516 2.92 -18.56 15.97
C GLY A 516 2.55 -19.26 14.66
N TYR A 517 3.52 -19.43 13.73
CA TYR A 517 3.33 -20.13 12.45
C TYR A 517 4.25 -21.31 12.27
#